data_0cda694b34167d68fe12ad43f85044fa
#
_entry.id   0cda694b34167d68fe12ad43f85044fa
#
_cell.length_a   1.000
_cell.length_b   1.000
_cell.length_c   1.000
_cell.angle_alpha   90.00
_cell.angle_beta   90.00
_cell.angle_gamma   90.00
#
_symmetry.space_group_name_H-M   'P 1'
#
loop_
_entity.id
_entity.type
_entity.pdbx_description
1 polymer ?
#
loop_
_entity_poly.entity_id
_entity_poly.type
_entity_poly.pdbx_seq_one_letter_code
_entity_poly.pdbx_strand_id
1 'polypeptide(L)'
;YAVAPAVAGVLWLFMFAPSVGIVSYLLREWGFEWNHLLNGNHAMALIVMAAVWKQISYNFLFFLAGLQSIPKSLIEAAAIDGAGPWRRFWTVQFPLLSPTTFFLLVINIIYAFFETFAIVDAATQGGPGKDTAILVYKVYFDGFKALDLGGSAAQSVVLMVIVVALTVV
;
A
#
# COMPACT_ATOMS: atom_id res chain seq x y z
N TYR A 1 -5.92 -2.98 -10.95
CA TYR A 1 -4.45 -2.90 -11.12
C TYR A 1 -4.07 -2.03 -12.34
N ALA A 2 -4.83 -2.06 -13.44
CA ALA A 2 -4.54 -1.33 -14.67
C ALA A 2 -4.53 0.22 -14.55
N VAL A 3 -5.09 0.78 -13.48
CA VAL A 3 -5.10 2.23 -13.23
C VAL A 3 -3.69 2.70 -12.83
N ALA A 4 -3.18 3.74 -13.49
CA ALA A 4 -1.89 4.33 -13.11
C ALA A 4 -1.91 4.88 -11.67
N PRO A 5 -0.82 4.80 -10.90
CA PRO A 5 -0.78 5.25 -9.50
C PRO A 5 -1.19 6.72 -9.32
N ALA A 6 -0.72 7.62 -10.21
CA ALA A 6 -1.09 9.02 -10.17
C ALA A 6 -2.61 9.24 -10.39
N VAL A 7 -3.21 8.49 -11.32
CA VAL A 7 -4.66 8.56 -11.59
C VAL A 7 -5.44 8.06 -10.37
N ALA A 8 -4.98 6.98 -9.72
CA ALA A 8 -5.58 6.53 -8.47
C ALA A 8 -5.53 7.62 -7.39
N GLY A 9 -4.37 8.28 -7.22
CA GLY A 9 -4.24 9.41 -6.29
C GLY A 9 -5.24 10.52 -6.54
N VAL A 10 -5.40 10.94 -7.79
CA VAL A 10 -6.36 11.99 -8.18
C VAL A 10 -7.82 11.56 -7.96
N LEU A 11 -8.17 10.31 -8.30
CA LEU A 11 -9.53 9.78 -8.06
C LEU A 11 -9.89 9.79 -6.57
N TRP A 12 -8.97 9.31 -5.73
CA TRP A 12 -9.18 9.30 -4.28
C TRP A 12 -9.21 10.72 -3.71
N LEU A 13 -8.35 11.62 -4.20
CA LEU A 13 -8.39 13.03 -3.84
C LEU A 13 -9.77 13.64 -4.13
N PHE A 14 -10.31 13.40 -5.31
CA PHE A 14 -11.63 13.90 -5.69
C PHE A 14 -12.75 13.31 -4.84
N MET A 15 -12.72 12.01 -4.57
CA MET A 15 -13.73 11.34 -3.73
C MET A 15 -13.76 11.88 -2.29
N PHE A 16 -12.59 12.28 -1.76
CA PHE A 16 -12.43 12.81 -0.41
C PHE A 16 -12.35 14.35 -0.36
N ALA A 17 -12.56 15.05 -1.47
CA ALA A 17 -12.54 16.51 -1.49
C ALA A 17 -13.57 17.10 -0.52
N PRO A 18 -13.19 18.02 0.40
CA PRO A 18 -14.09 18.50 1.45
C PRO A 18 -15.38 19.14 0.95
N SER A 19 -15.34 19.77 -0.23
CA SER A 19 -16.47 20.53 -0.80
C SER A 19 -17.38 19.72 -1.73
N VAL A 20 -16.81 18.76 -2.48
CA VAL A 20 -17.54 18.04 -3.55
C VAL A 20 -17.42 16.52 -3.47
N GLY A 21 -16.56 16.00 -2.58
CA GLY A 21 -16.30 14.57 -2.46
C GLY A 21 -17.46 13.80 -1.83
N ILE A 22 -17.90 12.73 -2.47
CA ILE A 22 -18.99 11.89 -1.98
C ILE A 22 -18.63 11.24 -0.63
N VAL A 23 -17.39 10.82 -0.44
CA VAL A 23 -16.94 10.18 0.80
C VAL A 23 -16.89 11.20 1.94
N SER A 24 -16.38 12.41 1.68
CA SER A 24 -16.38 13.49 2.67
C SER A 24 -17.80 13.90 3.06
N TYR A 25 -18.75 13.87 2.13
CA TYR A 25 -20.16 14.12 2.41
C TYR A 25 -20.73 13.05 3.38
N LEU A 26 -20.53 11.76 3.07
CA LEU A 26 -20.99 10.66 3.92
C LEU A 26 -20.35 10.67 5.32
N LEU A 27 -19.06 10.96 5.40
CA LEU A 27 -18.35 11.06 6.68
C LEU A 27 -18.93 12.20 7.54
N ARG A 28 -19.27 13.32 6.93
CA ARG A 28 -19.88 14.46 7.62
C ARG A 28 -21.29 14.14 8.14
N GLU A 29 -22.10 13.38 7.40
CA GLU A 29 -23.40 12.87 7.86
C GLU A 29 -23.26 12.00 9.14
N TRP A 30 -22.15 11.30 9.28
CA TRP A 30 -21.82 10.51 10.49
C TRP A 30 -21.12 11.32 11.59
N GLY A 31 -21.01 12.63 11.42
CA GLY A 31 -20.39 13.53 12.41
C GLY A 31 -18.86 13.55 12.37
N PHE A 32 -18.25 13.01 11.31
CA PHE A 32 -16.78 13.00 11.15
C PHE A 32 -16.35 14.06 10.13
N GLU A 33 -15.62 15.08 10.60
CA GLU A 33 -15.08 16.14 9.75
C GLU A 33 -13.78 15.69 9.08
N TRP A 34 -13.88 15.36 7.79
CA TRP A 34 -12.73 15.03 6.98
C TRP A 34 -12.14 16.27 6.31
N ASN A 35 -10.85 16.52 6.55
CA ASN A 35 -10.12 17.56 5.85
C ASN A 35 -8.65 17.18 5.65
N HIS A 36 -8.32 16.63 4.51
CA HIS A 36 -6.95 16.23 4.15
C HIS A 36 -6.07 17.42 3.72
N LEU A 37 -6.66 18.60 3.48
CA LEU A 37 -5.90 19.81 3.13
C LEU A 37 -5.25 20.47 4.34
N LEU A 38 -5.85 20.30 5.53
CA LEU A 38 -5.38 20.92 6.78
C LEU A 38 -4.84 19.90 7.79
N ASN A 39 -5.18 18.63 7.63
CA ASN A 39 -4.82 17.56 8.57
C ASN A 39 -3.93 16.51 7.90
N GLY A 40 -2.68 16.43 8.32
CA GLY A 40 -1.70 15.50 7.78
C GLY A 40 -2.08 14.02 7.95
N ASN A 41 -2.75 13.66 9.05
CA ASN A 41 -3.23 12.29 9.26
C ASN A 41 -4.32 11.91 8.26
N HIS A 42 -5.22 12.82 7.94
CA HIS A 42 -6.24 12.60 6.91
C HIS A 42 -5.59 12.49 5.52
N ALA A 43 -4.60 13.36 5.22
CA ALA A 43 -3.86 13.30 3.97
C ALA A 43 -3.08 11.98 3.83
N MET A 44 -2.39 11.53 4.88
CA MET A 44 -1.69 10.25 4.88
C MET A 44 -2.66 9.07 4.75
N ALA A 45 -3.79 9.10 5.46
CA ALA A 45 -4.81 8.07 5.34
C ALA A 45 -5.37 7.97 3.91
N LEU A 46 -5.57 9.09 3.21
CA LEU A 46 -5.98 9.11 1.80
C LEU A 46 -4.95 8.42 0.90
N ILE A 47 -3.66 8.73 1.08
CA ILE A 47 -2.57 8.09 0.32
C ILE A 47 -2.54 6.59 0.57
N VAL A 48 -2.63 6.17 1.83
CA VAL A 48 -2.63 4.74 2.21
C VAL A 48 -3.84 4.03 1.61
N MET A 49 -5.04 4.62 1.67
CA MET A 49 -6.25 4.04 1.07
C MET A 49 -6.10 3.88 -0.46
N ALA A 50 -5.58 4.89 -1.15
CA ALA A 50 -5.34 4.83 -2.60
C ALA A 50 -4.31 3.74 -2.95
N ALA A 51 -3.22 3.65 -2.19
CA ALA A 51 -2.17 2.66 -2.40
C ALA A 51 -2.68 1.22 -2.13
N VAL A 52 -3.38 1.00 -1.02
CA VAL A 52 -3.98 -0.31 -0.67
C VAL A 52 -5.02 -0.72 -1.70
N TRP A 53 -5.94 0.18 -2.08
CA TRP A 53 -6.94 -0.09 -3.10
C TRP A 53 -6.31 -0.56 -4.42
N LYS A 54 -5.23 0.08 -4.83
CA LYS A 54 -4.52 -0.30 -6.04
C LYS A 54 -3.88 -1.68 -5.94
N GLN A 55 -3.32 -2.03 -4.78
CA GLN A 55 -2.62 -3.30 -4.57
C GLN A 55 -3.55 -4.47 -4.25
N ILE A 56 -4.79 -4.21 -3.85
CA ILE A 56 -5.73 -5.26 -3.41
C ILE A 56 -5.97 -6.32 -4.50
N SER A 57 -6.17 -5.90 -5.75
CA SER A 57 -6.43 -6.82 -6.86
C SER A 57 -5.20 -7.66 -7.21
N TYR A 58 -4.00 -7.09 -7.14
CA TYR A 58 -2.75 -7.82 -7.36
C TYR A 58 -2.56 -8.91 -6.29
N ASN A 59 -2.63 -8.53 -5.03
CA ASN A 59 -2.51 -9.48 -3.92
C ASN A 59 -3.59 -10.56 -3.97
N PHE A 60 -4.84 -10.18 -4.26
CA PHE A 60 -5.95 -11.12 -4.39
C PHE A 60 -5.69 -12.19 -5.45
N LEU A 61 -5.24 -11.80 -6.64
CA LEU A 61 -4.97 -12.75 -7.72
C LEU A 61 -3.86 -13.74 -7.35
N PHE A 62 -2.78 -13.28 -6.75
CA PHE A 62 -1.69 -14.16 -6.33
C PHE A 62 -2.09 -15.12 -5.19
N PHE A 63 -2.84 -14.63 -4.20
CA PHE A 63 -3.36 -15.51 -3.15
C PHE A 63 -4.38 -16.51 -3.70
N LEU A 64 -5.24 -16.09 -4.62
CA LEU A 64 -6.19 -17.00 -5.27
C LEU A 64 -5.46 -18.09 -6.05
N ALA A 65 -4.45 -17.72 -6.85
CA ALA A 65 -3.63 -18.71 -7.58
C ALA A 65 -2.87 -19.63 -6.62
N GLY A 66 -2.29 -19.09 -5.54
CA GLY A 66 -1.62 -19.87 -4.50
C GLY A 66 -2.57 -20.87 -3.83
N LEU A 67 -3.78 -20.45 -3.47
CA LEU A 67 -4.79 -21.36 -2.90
C LEU A 67 -5.22 -22.46 -3.87
N GLN A 68 -5.36 -22.14 -5.15
CA GLN A 68 -5.72 -23.11 -6.17
C GLN A 68 -4.61 -24.12 -6.48
N SER A 69 -3.35 -23.79 -6.21
CA SER A 69 -2.21 -24.68 -6.41
C SER A 69 -2.08 -25.74 -5.31
N ILE A 70 -2.77 -25.59 -4.17
CA ILE A 70 -2.73 -26.56 -3.07
C ILE A 70 -3.46 -27.84 -3.49
N PRO A 71 -2.80 -29.03 -3.44
CA PRO A 71 -3.44 -30.31 -3.76
C PRO A 71 -4.65 -30.57 -2.87
N LYS A 72 -5.80 -30.85 -3.48
CA LYS A 72 -7.03 -31.15 -2.73
C LYS A 72 -6.88 -32.32 -1.78
N SER A 73 -6.04 -33.30 -2.13
CA SER A 73 -5.74 -34.46 -1.28
C SER A 73 -5.22 -34.09 0.11
N LEU A 74 -4.45 -33.00 0.25
CA LEU A 74 -3.96 -32.54 1.56
C LEU A 74 -5.10 -31.97 2.40
N ILE A 75 -6.03 -31.26 1.77
CA ILE A 75 -7.20 -30.69 2.44
C ILE A 75 -8.18 -31.78 2.86
N GLU A 76 -8.35 -32.80 2.02
CA GLU A 76 -9.20 -33.96 2.25
C GLU A 76 -8.61 -34.85 3.36
N ALA A 77 -7.31 -35.13 3.35
CA ALA A 77 -6.63 -35.86 4.42
C ALA A 77 -6.83 -35.20 5.78
N ALA A 78 -6.59 -33.89 5.85
CA ALA A 78 -6.83 -33.13 7.08
C ALA A 78 -8.30 -33.15 7.51
N ALA A 79 -9.24 -33.26 6.58
CA ALA A 79 -10.66 -33.42 6.91
C ALA A 79 -10.96 -34.80 7.51
N ILE A 80 -10.35 -35.87 6.98
CA ILE A 80 -10.47 -37.25 7.50
C ILE A 80 -9.89 -37.31 8.92
N ASP A 81 -8.80 -36.59 9.19
CA ASP A 81 -8.18 -36.45 10.52
C ASP A 81 -9.04 -35.61 11.49
N GLY A 82 -10.25 -35.20 11.12
CA GLY A 82 -11.18 -34.46 11.97
C GLY A 82 -10.88 -32.96 12.10
N ALA A 83 -10.01 -32.40 11.26
CA ALA A 83 -9.74 -30.96 11.26
C ALA A 83 -10.91 -30.18 10.67
N GLY A 84 -11.54 -29.31 11.45
CA GLY A 84 -12.56 -28.36 10.98
C GLY A 84 -12.00 -27.34 9.97
N PRO A 85 -12.85 -26.59 9.24
CA PRO A 85 -12.42 -25.67 8.18
C PRO A 85 -11.39 -24.62 8.64
N TRP A 86 -11.59 -24.02 9.81
CA TRP A 86 -10.70 -23.04 10.41
C TRP A 86 -9.33 -23.62 10.77
N ARG A 87 -9.32 -24.83 11.36
CA ARG A 87 -8.09 -25.55 11.67
C ARG A 87 -7.33 -25.91 10.41
N ARG A 88 -8.01 -26.43 9.36
CA ARG A 88 -7.38 -26.75 8.06
C ARG A 88 -6.75 -25.53 7.40
N PHE A 89 -7.41 -24.37 7.49
CA PHE A 89 -6.85 -23.14 6.98
C PHE A 89 -5.49 -22.81 7.63
N TRP A 90 -5.45 -22.76 8.96
CA TRP A 90 -4.24 -22.35 9.68
C TRP A 90 -3.14 -23.41 9.72
N THR A 91 -3.48 -24.70 9.69
CA THR A 91 -2.48 -25.78 9.82
C THR A 91 -2.01 -26.36 8.49
N VAL A 92 -2.76 -26.19 7.40
CA VAL A 92 -2.43 -26.75 6.10
C VAL A 92 -2.32 -25.64 5.03
N GLN A 93 -3.39 -24.88 4.82
CA GLN A 93 -3.43 -23.93 3.70
C GLN A 93 -2.49 -22.76 3.89
N PHE A 94 -2.54 -22.10 5.05
CA PHE A 94 -1.71 -20.92 5.34
C PHE A 94 -0.20 -21.23 5.32
N PRO A 95 0.30 -22.31 5.93
CA PRO A 95 1.71 -22.68 5.78
C PRO A 95 2.14 -22.97 4.34
N LEU A 96 1.29 -23.60 3.54
CA LEU A 96 1.57 -23.85 2.12
C LEU A 96 1.53 -22.58 1.26
N LEU A 97 0.86 -21.52 1.73
CA LEU A 97 0.87 -20.20 1.11
C LEU A 97 2.08 -19.34 1.52
N SER A 98 2.92 -19.81 2.44
CA SER A 98 4.04 -18.99 2.95
C SER A 98 4.98 -18.48 1.85
N PRO A 99 5.32 -19.23 0.79
CA PRO A 99 6.14 -18.69 -0.30
C PRO A 99 5.45 -17.54 -1.05
N THR A 100 4.15 -17.67 -1.31
CA THR A 100 3.35 -16.63 -1.96
C THR A 100 3.24 -15.40 -1.05
N THR A 101 3.00 -15.62 0.24
CA THR A 101 2.93 -14.55 1.24
C THR A 101 4.24 -13.79 1.35
N PHE A 102 5.38 -14.50 1.40
CA PHE A 102 6.70 -13.87 1.43
C PHE A 102 6.98 -13.07 0.15
N PHE A 103 6.71 -13.66 -1.01
CA PHE A 103 6.84 -12.96 -2.30
C PHE A 103 6.02 -11.66 -2.32
N LEU A 104 4.74 -11.75 -1.94
CA LEU A 104 3.86 -10.57 -1.90
C LEU A 104 4.31 -9.54 -0.86
N LEU A 105 4.82 -9.98 0.29
CA LEU A 105 5.40 -9.08 1.28
C LEU A 105 6.53 -8.23 0.69
N VAL A 106 7.50 -8.88 0.02
CA VAL A 106 8.63 -8.19 -0.61
C VAL A 106 8.14 -7.21 -1.69
N ILE A 107 7.25 -7.65 -2.57
CA ILE A 107 6.70 -6.80 -3.63
C ILE A 107 5.92 -5.61 -3.05
N ASN A 108 5.12 -5.81 -2.00
CA ASN A 108 4.39 -4.72 -1.36
C ASN A 108 5.32 -3.74 -0.63
N ILE A 109 6.44 -4.20 -0.05
CA ILE A 109 7.47 -3.33 0.53
C ILE A 109 8.06 -2.45 -0.58
N ILE A 110 8.51 -3.04 -1.69
CA ILE A 110 9.07 -2.30 -2.82
C ILE A 110 8.04 -1.28 -3.35
N TYR A 111 6.80 -1.70 -3.53
CA TYR A 111 5.72 -0.82 -3.94
C TYR A 111 5.52 0.36 -2.97
N ALA A 112 5.48 0.09 -1.67
CA ALA A 112 5.27 1.12 -0.65
C ALA A 112 6.41 2.15 -0.62
N PHE A 113 7.65 1.74 -0.86
CA PHE A 113 8.80 2.64 -0.83
C PHE A 113 9.02 3.42 -2.13
N PHE A 114 8.63 2.89 -3.29
CA PHE A 114 8.92 3.52 -4.59
C PHE A 114 7.70 3.95 -5.37
N GLU A 115 6.72 3.08 -5.54
CA GLU A 115 5.57 3.32 -6.42
C GLU A 115 4.54 4.29 -5.84
N THR A 116 4.52 4.46 -4.51
CA THR A 116 3.64 5.44 -3.85
C THR A 116 4.06 6.89 -4.11
N PHE A 117 5.27 7.12 -4.64
CA PHE A 117 5.70 8.43 -5.08
C PHE A 117 4.66 9.12 -5.97
N ALA A 118 4.18 8.43 -7.00
CA ALA A 118 3.25 9.00 -7.97
C ALA A 118 1.88 9.35 -7.35
N ILE A 119 1.45 8.62 -6.31
CA ILE A 119 0.23 8.92 -5.56
C ILE A 119 0.43 10.20 -4.73
N VAL A 120 1.56 10.30 -4.00
CA VAL A 120 1.89 11.47 -3.18
C VAL A 120 2.05 12.71 -4.05
N ASP A 121 2.79 12.62 -5.15
CA ASP A 121 3.01 13.76 -6.05
C ASP A 121 1.70 14.27 -6.67
N ALA A 122 0.83 13.36 -7.10
CA ALA A 122 -0.44 13.71 -7.72
C ALA A 122 -1.51 14.18 -6.72
N ALA A 123 -1.56 13.63 -5.50
CA ALA A 123 -2.64 13.89 -4.55
C ALA A 123 -2.31 15.01 -3.57
N THR A 124 -1.12 15.02 -2.97
CA THR A 124 -0.81 15.91 -1.85
C THR A 124 0.43 16.77 -2.05
N GLN A 125 1.30 16.42 -2.99
CA GLN A 125 2.61 17.07 -3.19
C GLN A 125 3.43 17.17 -1.88
N GLY A 126 3.31 16.14 -1.02
CA GLY A 126 3.96 16.09 0.28
C GLY A 126 3.24 16.83 1.40
N GLY A 127 2.13 17.55 1.11
CA GLY A 127 1.38 18.35 2.08
C GLY A 127 0.30 17.60 2.87
N PRO A 128 -0.36 18.29 3.84
CA PRO A 128 -0.10 19.65 4.28
C PRO A 128 1.25 19.79 5.02
N GLY A 129 1.88 20.94 4.93
CA GLY A 129 3.23 21.13 5.47
C GLY A 129 4.24 20.18 4.80
N LYS A 130 4.67 19.15 5.52
CA LYS A 130 5.53 18.05 5.04
C LYS A 130 5.02 16.68 5.53
N ASP A 131 3.78 16.60 5.99
CA ASP A 131 3.25 15.43 6.71
C ASP A 131 3.13 14.18 5.81
N THR A 132 2.99 14.36 4.51
CA THR A 132 2.94 13.26 3.54
C THR A 132 4.20 13.18 2.66
N ALA A 133 5.26 13.89 3.02
CA ALA A 133 6.54 13.83 2.33
C ALA A 133 7.28 12.53 2.69
N ILE A 134 6.85 11.41 2.13
CA ILE A 134 7.54 10.11 2.25
C ILE A 134 8.96 10.21 1.69
N LEU A 135 9.84 9.28 2.10
CA LEU A 135 11.28 9.38 1.81
C LEU A 135 11.58 9.51 0.31
N VAL A 136 10.92 8.70 -0.54
CA VAL A 136 11.11 8.79 -2.00
C VAL A 136 10.66 10.15 -2.56
N TYR A 137 9.57 10.72 -2.03
CA TYR A 137 9.12 12.04 -2.45
C TYR A 137 10.11 13.13 -2.00
N LYS A 138 10.65 12.99 -0.78
CA LYS A 138 11.64 13.92 -0.26
C LYS A 138 12.94 13.90 -1.07
N VAL A 139 13.43 12.71 -1.45
CA VAL A 139 14.59 12.56 -2.36
C VAL A 139 14.37 13.33 -3.67
N TYR A 140 13.20 13.17 -4.28
CA TYR A 140 12.84 13.90 -5.50
C TYR A 140 12.78 15.42 -5.26
N PHE A 141 12.09 15.84 -4.21
CA PHE A 141 11.91 17.25 -3.91
C PHE A 141 13.26 17.96 -3.65
N ASP A 142 14.10 17.37 -2.80
CA ASP A 142 15.41 17.93 -2.45
C ASP A 142 16.34 17.96 -3.68
N GLY A 143 16.35 16.89 -4.50
CA GLY A 143 17.23 16.82 -5.68
C GLY A 143 16.79 17.70 -6.84
N PHE A 144 15.49 17.71 -7.18
CA PHE A 144 15.00 18.36 -8.39
C PHE A 144 14.30 19.70 -8.15
N LYS A 145 13.72 19.92 -6.99
CA LYS A 145 13.02 21.18 -6.67
C LYS A 145 13.90 22.11 -5.86
N ALA A 146 14.57 21.60 -4.83
CA ALA A 146 15.47 22.39 -3.98
C ALA A 146 16.91 22.46 -4.51
N LEU A 147 17.27 21.64 -5.52
CA LEU A 147 18.60 21.54 -6.13
C LEU A 147 19.72 21.14 -5.13
N ASP A 148 19.35 20.50 -4.03
CA ASP A 148 20.29 19.88 -3.09
C ASP A 148 20.63 18.45 -3.52
N LEU A 149 21.53 18.37 -4.51
CA LEU A 149 21.96 17.08 -5.05
C LEU A 149 22.71 16.23 -4.03
N GLY A 150 23.48 16.86 -3.12
CA GLY A 150 24.23 16.14 -2.09
C GLY A 150 23.32 15.51 -1.05
N GLY A 151 22.36 16.25 -0.53
CA GLY A 151 21.36 15.75 0.42
C GLY A 151 20.47 14.69 -0.20
N SER A 152 20.01 14.90 -1.44
CA SER A 152 19.19 13.93 -2.17
C SER A 152 19.95 12.62 -2.41
N ALA A 153 21.22 12.68 -2.81
CA ALA A 153 22.05 11.48 -3.02
C ALA A 153 22.24 10.69 -1.72
N ALA A 154 22.51 11.37 -0.60
CA ALA A 154 22.63 10.72 0.71
C ALA A 154 21.32 10.02 1.13
N GLN A 155 20.18 10.68 0.95
CA GLN A 155 18.86 10.11 1.25
C GLN A 155 18.54 8.91 0.35
N SER A 156 18.95 8.94 -0.92
CA SER A 156 18.77 7.82 -1.85
C SER A 156 19.55 6.57 -1.40
N VAL A 157 20.77 6.75 -0.88
CA VAL A 157 21.55 5.65 -0.31
C VAL A 157 20.87 5.08 0.93
N VAL A 158 20.37 5.94 1.83
CA VAL A 158 19.63 5.50 3.01
C VAL A 158 18.37 4.72 2.61
N LEU A 159 17.60 5.23 1.66
CA LEU A 159 16.42 4.55 1.12
C LEU A 159 16.77 3.16 0.59
N MET A 160 17.84 3.06 -0.22
CA MET A 160 18.30 1.79 -0.77
C MET A 160 18.69 0.81 0.34
N VAL A 161 19.45 1.25 1.34
CA VAL A 161 19.85 0.39 2.47
C VAL A 161 18.66 -0.13 3.24
N ILE A 162 17.67 0.73 3.53
CA ILE A 162 16.43 0.33 4.23
C ILE A 162 15.69 -0.74 3.43
N VAL A 163 15.48 -0.52 2.13
CA VAL A 163 14.73 -1.47 1.29
C VAL A 163 15.47 -2.79 1.15
N VAL A 164 16.79 -2.76 0.94
CA VAL A 164 17.61 -3.99 0.90
C VAL A 164 17.53 -4.73 2.23
N ALA A 165 17.68 -4.05 3.36
CA ALA A 165 17.57 -4.67 4.69
C ALA A 165 16.21 -5.33 4.93
N LEU A 166 15.11 -4.72 4.46
CA LEU A 166 13.76 -5.26 4.60
C LEU A 166 13.45 -6.41 3.63
N THR A 167 14.16 -6.52 2.51
CA THR A 167 13.88 -7.52 1.48
C THR A 167 14.82 -8.74 1.53
N VAL A 168 15.94 -8.66 2.24
CA VAL A 168 16.92 -9.76 2.39
C VAL A 168 16.54 -10.70 3.56
N VAL A 169 15.55 -10.37 4.35
CA VAL A 169 15.03 -11.24 5.43
C VAL A 169 14.15 -12.34 4.84
#